data_6943515d38b75f092a7be334c7d3082f
#
_entry.id   6943515d38b75f092a7be334c7d3082f
#
_cell.length_a   1.000
_cell.length_b   1.000
_cell.length_c   1.000
_cell.angle_alpha   90.00
_cell.angle_beta   90.00
_cell.angle_gamma   90.00
#
_symmetry.space_group_name_H-M   'P 1'
#
loop_
_entity.id
_entity.type
_entity.pdbx_description
1 polymer ?
#
loop_
_entity_poly.entity_id
_entity_poly.type
_entity_poly.pdbx_seq_one_letter_code
_entity_poly.pdbx_strand_id
1 'polypeptide(L)'
;MPKIIFTSRYMKDAPAAQLANYVKYIATREGVEKIDESKRELPATVAQKKLIAQLLKDFPEANNMLEYEDFKRYPTIGTASEFISTVLEWNQDQLSDRENYVDYLANRPRVERVGEHGLFTDAGIPVVISKVQEEVKKYQGPIWTHVVSLRREDAARLGYDSGKQWRELLRSKRAMLSKYMKINSENLRWYAAFHNESHHPHVHIMVFSAKDNEGYLTEPAIEAMRSELAHSI
;
A
#
# COMPACT_ATOMS: atom_id res chain seq x y z
N MET A 1 -1.91 -12.77 -19.15
CA MET A 1 -1.44 -12.69 -17.75
C MET A 1 -2.18 -11.54 -17.07
N PRO A 2 -2.61 -11.69 -15.83
CA PRO A 2 -3.22 -10.58 -15.10
C PRO A 2 -2.21 -9.45 -14.94
N LYS A 3 -2.69 -8.20 -14.96
CA LYS A 3 -1.83 -7.06 -14.68
C LYS A 3 -1.68 -6.92 -13.16
N ILE A 4 -0.47 -7.15 -12.68
CA ILE A 4 -0.09 -6.87 -11.28
C ILE A 4 0.59 -5.52 -11.19
N ILE A 5 0.20 -4.71 -10.24
CA ILE A 5 0.95 -3.53 -9.83
C ILE A 5 1.75 -3.89 -8.59
N PHE A 6 3.04 -3.64 -8.64
CA PHE A 6 3.95 -3.80 -7.52
C PHE A 6 4.76 -2.51 -7.37
N THR A 7 4.60 -1.84 -6.26
CA THR A 7 5.42 -0.68 -5.89
C THR A 7 6.29 -1.03 -4.71
N SER A 8 7.47 -0.42 -4.65
CA SER A 8 8.43 -0.64 -3.58
C SER A 8 9.09 0.69 -3.24
N ARG A 9 9.10 1.07 -1.97
CA ARG A 9 9.63 2.35 -1.50
C ARG A 9 10.42 2.19 -0.21
N TYR A 10 11.43 3.02 -0.09
CA TYR A 10 12.12 3.23 1.17
C TYR A 10 11.33 4.22 2.04
N MET A 11 11.00 3.83 3.25
CA MET A 11 10.28 4.68 4.19
C MET A 11 11.21 5.76 4.75
N LYS A 12 10.87 7.02 4.47
CA LYS A 12 11.58 8.20 5.00
C LYS A 12 10.73 8.87 6.06
N ASP A 13 11.38 9.50 7.04
CA ASP A 13 10.66 10.39 7.95
C ASP A 13 10.13 11.58 7.14
N ALA A 14 8.81 11.79 7.18
CA ALA A 14 8.15 12.79 6.34
C ALA A 14 8.47 14.22 6.81
N PRO A 15 8.81 15.17 5.90
CA PRO A 15 8.93 16.57 6.26
C PRO A 15 7.59 17.15 6.71
N ALA A 16 7.53 17.75 7.88
CA ALA A 16 6.31 18.30 8.50
C ALA A 16 5.50 19.27 7.61
N ALA A 17 6.14 19.98 6.69
CA ALA A 17 5.47 20.91 5.79
C ALA A 17 4.66 20.23 4.65
N GLN A 18 5.07 19.05 4.19
CA GLN A 18 4.32 18.26 3.19
C GLN A 18 3.08 17.63 3.84
N LEU A 19 3.21 17.14 5.06
CA LEU A 19 2.13 16.61 5.87
C LEU A 19 0.97 17.61 6.05
N ALA A 20 1.26 18.88 6.37
CA ALA A 20 0.24 19.88 6.67
C ALA A 20 -0.71 20.14 5.49
N ASN A 21 -0.22 20.13 4.25
CA ASN A 21 -1.03 20.35 3.05
C ASN A 21 -1.93 19.14 2.75
N TYR A 22 -1.42 17.93 2.92
CA TYR A 22 -2.19 16.70 2.70
C TYR A 22 -3.17 16.40 3.83
N VAL A 23 -2.79 16.61 5.09
CA VAL A 23 -3.70 16.50 6.24
C VAL A 23 -4.85 17.50 6.13
N LYS A 24 -4.58 18.76 5.76
CA LYS A 24 -5.62 19.76 5.51
C LYS A 24 -6.56 19.30 4.38
N TYR A 25 -6.01 18.76 3.30
CA TYR A 25 -6.80 18.23 2.19
C TYR A 25 -7.63 17.01 2.61
N ILE A 26 -7.04 16.04 3.31
CA ILE A 26 -7.73 14.86 3.83
C ILE A 26 -8.84 15.26 4.82
N ALA A 27 -8.57 16.24 5.69
CA ALA A 27 -9.52 16.71 6.72
C ALA A 27 -10.65 17.60 6.16
N THR A 28 -10.40 18.33 5.06
CA THR A 28 -11.37 19.26 4.45
C THR A 28 -12.07 18.67 3.22
N ARG A 29 -11.80 17.46 2.90
CA ARG A 29 -12.28 16.74 1.73
C ARG A 29 -13.78 16.46 1.85
N GLU A 30 -14.61 17.38 1.36
CA GLU A 30 -15.97 17.03 0.98
C GLU A 30 -15.91 15.95 -0.10
N GLY A 31 -16.34 14.72 0.22
CA GLY A 31 -16.72 13.77 -0.82
C GLY A 31 -15.92 12.52 -1.04
N VAL A 32 -14.88 12.19 -0.25
CA VAL A 32 -14.20 10.89 -0.44
C VAL A 32 -14.90 9.75 0.30
N GLU A 33 -15.53 10.01 1.44
CA GLU A 33 -16.40 9.03 2.10
C GLU A 33 -17.90 9.27 1.81
N LYS A 34 -18.26 10.38 1.16
CA LYS A 34 -19.62 10.78 0.83
C LYS A 34 -19.72 11.23 -0.62
N ILE A 35 -19.25 10.42 -1.56
CA ILE A 35 -19.67 10.62 -2.94
C ILE A 35 -21.14 10.29 -2.96
N ASP A 36 -21.98 11.29 -3.22
CA ASP A 36 -23.35 11.06 -3.64
C ASP A 36 -23.30 10.16 -4.89
N GLU A 37 -23.69 8.90 -4.74
CA GLU A 37 -23.65 7.91 -5.83
C GLU A 37 -24.33 8.44 -7.11
N SER A 38 -25.32 9.34 -6.97
CA SER A 38 -25.99 10.00 -8.10
C SER A 38 -25.07 10.91 -8.92
N LYS A 39 -23.95 11.36 -8.35
CA LYS A 39 -22.97 12.27 -9.01
C LYS A 39 -21.71 11.56 -9.48
N ARG A 40 -21.56 10.30 -9.18
CA ARG A 40 -20.34 9.54 -9.46
C ARG A 40 -19.93 9.57 -10.93
N GLU A 41 -20.92 9.46 -11.82
CA GLU A 41 -20.72 9.43 -13.28
C GLU A 41 -20.59 10.83 -13.92
N LEU A 42 -20.78 11.90 -13.15
CA LEU A 42 -20.58 13.26 -13.68
C LEU A 42 -19.08 13.51 -13.96
N PRO A 43 -18.75 14.43 -14.90
CA PRO A 43 -17.36 14.77 -15.21
C PRO A 43 -16.59 15.24 -13.97
N ALA A 44 -15.33 14.80 -13.86
CA ALA A 44 -14.44 15.20 -12.77
C ALA A 44 -14.33 16.72 -12.66
N THR A 45 -14.41 17.22 -11.44
CA THR A 45 -14.38 18.66 -11.14
C THR A 45 -13.01 19.28 -11.46
N VAL A 46 -13.00 20.61 -11.65
CA VAL A 46 -11.75 21.37 -11.86
C VAL A 46 -10.80 21.20 -10.66
N ALA A 47 -11.35 21.15 -9.45
CA ALA A 47 -10.58 20.95 -8.21
C ALA A 47 -9.91 19.56 -8.19
N GLN A 48 -10.65 18.51 -8.54
CA GLN A 48 -10.09 17.15 -8.63
C GLN A 48 -8.99 17.06 -9.69
N LYS A 49 -9.20 17.63 -10.88
CA LYS A 49 -8.19 17.63 -11.95
C LYS A 49 -6.90 18.36 -11.55
N LYS A 50 -7.02 19.52 -10.88
CA LYS A 50 -5.85 20.24 -10.34
C LYS A 50 -5.09 19.41 -9.29
N LEU A 51 -5.82 18.76 -8.40
CA LEU A 51 -5.20 17.90 -7.38
C LEU A 51 -4.54 16.69 -8.00
N ILE A 52 -5.16 16.02 -8.96
CA ILE A 52 -4.56 14.89 -9.70
C ILE A 52 -3.24 15.33 -10.33
N ALA A 53 -3.22 16.49 -11.00
CA ALA A 53 -1.98 17.03 -11.58
C ALA A 53 -0.88 17.27 -10.52
N GLN A 54 -1.26 17.76 -9.32
CA GLN A 54 -0.32 17.92 -8.21
C GLN A 54 0.19 16.58 -7.67
N LEU A 55 -0.71 15.61 -7.45
CA LEU A 55 -0.34 14.28 -6.97
C LEU A 55 0.61 13.54 -7.93
N LEU A 56 0.38 13.64 -9.24
CA LEU A 56 1.27 13.06 -10.25
C LEU A 56 2.66 13.71 -10.27
N LYS A 57 2.77 14.98 -9.88
CA LYS A 57 4.05 15.66 -9.73
C LYS A 57 4.78 15.23 -8.47
N ASP A 58 4.05 15.09 -7.36
CA ASP A 58 4.63 14.76 -6.05
C ASP A 58 4.93 13.24 -5.92
N PHE A 59 4.14 12.41 -6.59
CA PHE A 59 4.25 10.94 -6.62
C PHE A 59 4.26 10.43 -8.07
N PRO A 60 5.37 10.54 -8.80
CA PRO A 60 5.44 10.20 -10.23
C PRO A 60 5.05 8.74 -10.55
N GLU A 61 5.27 7.82 -9.62
CA GLU A 61 4.90 6.42 -9.75
C GLU A 61 3.38 6.20 -9.83
N ALA A 62 2.58 7.16 -9.37
CA ALA A 62 1.12 7.11 -9.46
C ALA A 62 0.62 7.08 -10.92
N ASN A 63 1.46 7.49 -11.90
CA ASN A 63 1.16 7.34 -13.33
C ASN A 63 0.93 5.88 -13.75
N ASN A 64 1.46 4.91 -13.01
CA ASN A 64 1.37 3.48 -13.32
C ASN A 64 0.24 2.78 -12.58
N MET A 65 -0.54 3.50 -11.77
CA MET A 65 -1.64 2.93 -10.99
C MET A 65 -2.83 2.59 -11.88
N LEU A 66 -3.56 1.54 -11.52
CA LEU A 66 -4.76 1.10 -12.25
C LEU A 66 -5.86 2.15 -12.20
N GLU A 67 -6.03 2.81 -11.05
CA GLU A 67 -6.99 3.89 -10.83
C GLU A 67 -6.70 5.10 -11.73
N TYR A 68 -5.42 5.36 -12.06
CA TYR A 68 -5.09 6.41 -13.02
C TYR A 68 -5.45 6.01 -14.45
N GLU A 69 -5.28 4.74 -14.82
CA GLU A 69 -5.73 4.22 -16.11
C GLU A 69 -7.25 4.34 -16.24
N ASP A 70 -7.99 4.02 -15.18
CA ASP A 70 -9.45 4.11 -15.16
C ASP A 70 -9.91 5.58 -15.24
N PHE A 71 -9.25 6.50 -14.49
CA PHE A 71 -9.51 7.94 -14.60
C PHE A 71 -9.22 8.48 -16.02
N LYS A 72 -8.14 8.06 -16.66
CA LYS A 72 -7.85 8.46 -18.05
C LYS A 72 -8.92 7.99 -19.05
N ARG A 73 -9.44 6.79 -18.83
CA ARG A 73 -10.49 6.19 -19.68
C ARG A 73 -11.85 6.84 -19.46
N TYR A 74 -12.20 7.09 -18.20
CA TYR A 74 -13.48 7.63 -17.76
C TYR A 74 -13.26 8.75 -16.74
N PRO A 75 -13.03 10.03 -17.15
CA PRO A 75 -12.68 11.11 -16.24
C PRO A 75 -13.90 11.65 -15.48
N THR A 76 -14.47 10.83 -14.60
CA THR A 76 -15.65 11.13 -13.77
C THR A 76 -15.24 11.54 -12.35
N ILE A 77 -16.22 12.05 -11.56
CA ILE A 77 -16.04 12.35 -10.14
C ILE A 77 -15.63 11.07 -9.40
N GLY A 78 -16.25 9.94 -9.75
CA GLY A 78 -15.96 8.64 -9.13
C GLY A 78 -14.52 8.21 -9.32
N THR A 79 -14.07 8.06 -10.57
CA THR A 79 -12.71 7.60 -10.89
C THR A 79 -11.64 8.58 -10.42
N ALA A 80 -11.92 9.90 -10.46
CA ALA A 80 -11.03 10.90 -9.89
C ALA A 80 -10.87 10.74 -8.37
N SER A 81 -11.97 10.52 -7.65
CA SER A 81 -11.94 10.33 -6.19
C SER A 81 -11.22 9.04 -5.79
N GLU A 82 -11.42 7.96 -6.53
CA GLU A 82 -10.73 6.70 -6.33
C GLU A 82 -9.23 6.87 -6.52
N PHE A 83 -8.79 7.43 -7.64
CA PHE A 83 -7.38 7.68 -7.89
C PHE A 83 -6.74 8.54 -6.79
N ILE A 84 -7.37 9.69 -6.43
CA ILE A 84 -6.87 10.57 -5.38
C ILE A 84 -6.74 9.82 -4.05
N SER A 85 -7.77 9.04 -3.69
CA SER A 85 -7.78 8.26 -2.44
C SER A 85 -6.65 7.24 -2.41
N THR A 86 -6.51 6.47 -3.48
CA THR A 86 -5.51 5.41 -3.56
C THR A 86 -4.09 5.97 -3.57
N VAL A 87 -3.83 7.10 -4.28
CA VAL A 87 -2.51 7.75 -4.22
C VAL A 87 -2.16 8.17 -2.81
N LEU A 88 -3.09 8.82 -2.08
CA LEU A 88 -2.85 9.24 -0.70
C LEU A 88 -2.66 8.05 0.23
N GLU A 89 -3.42 6.98 0.03
CA GLU A 89 -3.30 5.75 0.79
C GLU A 89 -1.95 5.06 0.57
N TRP A 90 -1.57 4.88 -0.69
CA TRP A 90 -0.33 4.20 -1.02
C TRP A 90 0.91 4.97 -0.59
N ASN A 91 0.78 6.26 -0.31
CA ASN A 91 1.85 7.13 0.12
C ASN A 91 1.80 7.47 1.63
N GLN A 92 0.99 6.77 2.42
CA GLN A 92 0.94 6.99 3.87
C GLN A 92 2.29 6.76 4.57
N ASP A 93 3.12 5.87 4.04
CA ASP A 93 4.49 5.66 4.46
C ASP A 93 5.40 6.88 4.27
N GLN A 94 5.03 7.80 3.36
CA GLN A 94 5.69 9.08 3.11
C GLN A 94 5.01 10.24 3.84
N LEU A 95 3.78 10.05 4.31
CA LEU A 95 2.92 11.06 4.90
C LEU A 95 2.76 10.91 6.42
N SER A 96 3.31 9.86 7.02
CA SER A 96 3.25 9.60 8.46
C SER A 96 4.61 9.18 9.02
N ASP A 97 4.79 9.27 10.33
CA ASP A 97 5.91 8.62 11.00
C ASP A 97 5.71 7.10 11.07
N ARG A 98 6.76 6.38 11.47
CA ARG A 98 6.81 4.91 11.44
C ARG A 98 5.74 4.27 12.33
N GLU A 99 5.51 4.83 13.53
CA GLU A 99 4.54 4.30 14.49
C GLU A 99 3.10 4.50 14.00
N ASN A 100 2.80 5.68 13.48
CA ASN A 100 1.47 6.01 12.95
C ASN A 100 1.18 5.22 11.66
N TYR A 101 2.19 4.91 10.85
CA TYR A 101 2.02 4.04 9.70
C TYR A 101 1.61 2.61 10.09
N VAL A 102 2.19 2.06 11.18
CA VAL A 102 1.78 0.75 11.71
C VAL A 102 0.31 0.77 12.14
N ASP A 103 -0.12 1.81 12.88
CA ASP A 103 -1.52 1.95 13.29
C ASP A 103 -2.47 2.10 12.10
N TYR A 104 -2.08 2.90 11.12
CA TYR A 104 -2.83 3.05 9.88
C TYR A 104 -3.04 1.71 9.16
N LEU A 105 -1.99 0.92 8.96
CA LEU A 105 -2.10 -0.40 8.32
C LEU A 105 -3.02 -1.35 9.10
N ALA A 106 -2.95 -1.29 10.44
CA ALA A 106 -3.68 -2.20 11.31
C ALA A 106 -5.19 -1.92 11.36
N ASN A 107 -5.60 -0.63 11.31
CA ASN A 107 -6.92 -0.18 11.75
C ASN A 107 -7.71 0.63 10.72
N ARG A 108 -7.15 0.92 9.54
CA ARG A 108 -7.87 1.74 8.55
C ARG A 108 -9.21 1.12 8.11
N PRO A 109 -10.17 1.94 7.63
CA PRO A 109 -11.40 1.43 7.02
C PRO A 109 -11.12 0.43 5.88
N ARG A 110 -11.95 -0.62 5.78
CA ARG A 110 -11.86 -1.70 4.77
C ARG A 110 -10.64 -2.62 4.86
N VAL A 111 -9.79 -2.50 5.89
CA VAL A 111 -8.81 -3.54 6.19
C VAL A 111 -9.53 -4.83 6.59
N GLU A 112 -9.18 -5.95 5.99
CA GLU A 112 -9.69 -7.25 6.43
C GLU A 112 -9.04 -7.63 7.75
N ARG A 113 -9.83 -7.75 8.81
CA ARG A 113 -9.32 -8.05 10.15
C ARG A 113 -8.90 -9.50 10.28
N VAL A 114 -7.77 -9.70 10.94
CA VAL A 114 -7.26 -10.99 11.39
C VAL A 114 -7.28 -10.98 12.92
N GLY A 115 -8.44 -11.22 13.52
CA GLY A 115 -8.69 -11.00 14.94
C GLY A 115 -9.13 -9.56 15.21
N GLU A 116 -8.45 -8.85 16.09
CA GLU A 116 -8.80 -7.47 16.51
C GLU A 116 -8.41 -6.40 15.49
N HIS A 117 -7.42 -6.67 14.61
CA HIS A 117 -6.86 -5.73 13.64
C HIS A 117 -6.49 -6.44 12.32
N GLY A 118 -6.05 -5.67 11.31
CA GLY A 118 -5.74 -6.16 9.97
C GLY A 118 -4.31 -6.66 9.75
N LEU A 119 -3.37 -6.40 10.66
CA LEU A 119 -1.97 -6.83 10.47
C LEU A 119 -1.81 -8.34 10.64
N PHE A 120 -1.01 -8.91 9.75
CA PHE A 120 -0.56 -10.30 9.81
C PHE A 120 0.92 -10.43 9.44
N THR A 121 1.53 -11.56 9.78
CA THR A 121 2.90 -11.93 9.48
C THR A 121 3.00 -13.45 9.26
N ASP A 122 4.12 -14.06 9.56
CA ASP A 122 4.34 -15.51 9.47
C ASP A 122 3.26 -16.30 10.23
N ALA A 123 3.00 -17.52 9.77
CA ALA A 123 1.99 -18.38 10.39
C ALA A 123 2.32 -18.68 11.87
N GLY A 124 1.29 -18.65 12.71
CA GLY A 124 1.43 -18.95 14.14
C GLY A 124 2.06 -17.83 14.98
N ILE A 125 2.45 -16.70 14.38
CA ILE A 125 3.01 -15.55 15.12
C ILE A 125 1.89 -14.51 15.36
N PRO A 126 1.48 -14.29 16.61
CA PRO A 126 0.52 -13.25 16.92
C PRO A 126 1.14 -11.85 16.73
N VAL A 127 0.40 -10.95 16.08
CA VAL A 127 0.82 -9.56 15.92
C VAL A 127 0.22 -8.73 17.06
N VAL A 128 1.08 -8.01 17.78
CA VAL A 128 0.68 -7.03 18.80
C VAL A 128 1.12 -5.65 18.31
N ILE A 129 0.17 -4.80 17.94
CA ILE A 129 0.43 -3.50 17.30
C ILE A 129 1.44 -2.66 18.09
N SER A 130 1.27 -2.52 19.42
CA SER A 130 2.17 -1.73 20.26
C SER A 130 3.61 -2.24 20.26
N LYS A 131 3.82 -3.56 20.16
CA LYS A 131 5.18 -4.13 20.03
C LYS A 131 5.80 -3.83 18.68
N VAL A 132 5.01 -3.90 17.59
CA VAL A 132 5.47 -3.55 16.25
C VAL A 132 5.81 -2.05 16.18
N GLN A 133 4.97 -1.18 16.75
CA GLN A 133 5.24 0.25 16.84
C GLN A 133 6.53 0.55 17.60
N GLU A 134 6.74 -0.10 18.77
CA GLU A 134 7.97 0.05 19.55
C GLU A 134 9.21 -0.45 18.80
N GLU A 135 9.09 -1.56 18.07
CA GLU A 135 10.16 -2.13 17.26
C GLU A 135 10.58 -1.16 16.14
N VAL A 136 9.63 -0.68 15.34
CA VAL A 136 9.93 0.25 14.21
C VAL A 136 10.42 1.61 14.68
N LYS A 137 9.98 2.07 15.85
CA LYS A 137 10.45 3.32 16.47
C LYS A 137 11.91 3.26 16.86
N LYS A 138 12.36 2.15 17.41
CA LYS A 138 13.75 1.95 17.86
C LYS A 138 14.70 1.60 16.71
N TYR A 139 14.15 1.07 15.61
CA TYR A 139 14.94 0.61 14.48
C TYR A 139 15.56 1.76 13.69
N GLN A 140 16.87 1.69 13.44
CA GLN A 140 17.62 2.73 12.72
C GLN A 140 17.96 2.35 11.27
N GLY A 141 17.72 1.10 10.90
CA GLY A 141 18.00 0.58 9.57
C GLY A 141 16.91 0.89 8.53
N PRO A 142 17.06 0.36 7.33
CA PRO A 142 16.11 0.54 6.24
C PRO A 142 14.76 -0.15 6.51
N ILE A 143 13.67 0.60 6.42
CA ILE A 143 12.31 0.06 6.33
C ILE A 143 11.82 0.25 4.91
N TRP A 144 11.31 -0.83 4.32
CA TRP A 144 10.73 -0.82 2.99
C TRP A 144 9.23 -1.08 3.05
N THR A 145 8.50 -0.36 2.25
CA THR A 145 7.06 -0.56 2.05
C THR A 145 6.82 -1.04 0.63
N HIS A 146 5.94 -2.02 0.50
CA HIS A 146 5.51 -2.55 -0.79
C HIS A 146 3.99 -2.54 -0.87
N VAL A 147 3.46 -2.31 -2.07
CA VAL A 147 2.04 -2.50 -2.36
C VAL A 147 1.92 -3.44 -3.55
N VAL A 148 1.07 -4.44 -3.40
CA VAL A 148 0.71 -5.36 -4.48
C VAL A 148 -0.78 -5.23 -4.74
N SER A 149 -1.18 -4.91 -5.97
CA SER A 149 -2.58 -4.71 -6.35
C SER A 149 -2.94 -5.49 -7.62
N LEU A 150 -4.21 -5.91 -7.67
CA LEU A 150 -4.83 -6.55 -8.83
C LEU A 150 -6.12 -5.82 -9.19
N ARG A 151 -6.54 -5.88 -10.45
CA ARG A 151 -7.89 -5.52 -10.83
C ARG A 151 -8.90 -6.45 -10.15
N ARG A 152 -10.07 -5.94 -9.78
CA ARG A 152 -11.12 -6.71 -9.10
C ARG A 152 -11.49 -7.98 -9.86
N GLU A 153 -11.65 -7.89 -11.17
CA GLU A 153 -12.02 -9.01 -12.01
C GLU A 153 -10.93 -10.10 -12.02
N ASP A 154 -9.66 -9.69 -12.07
CA ASP A 154 -8.52 -10.61 -11.99
C ASP A 154 -8.40 -11.23 -10.60
N ALA A 155 -8.57 -10.44 -9.54
CA ALA A 155 -8.54 -10.93 -8.17
C ALA A 155 -9.61 -12.00 -7.93
N ALA A 156 -10.86 -11.73 -8.35
CA ALA A 156 -11.97 -12.70 -8.25
C ALA A 156 -11.69 -13.98 -9.05
N ARG A 157 -11.24 -13.83 -10.31
CA ARG A 157 -10.96 -14.97 -11.20
C ARG A 157 -9.82 -15.85 -10.69
N LEU A 158 -8.82 -15.27 -10.01
CA LEU A 158 -7.63 -15.95 -9.52
C LEU A 158 -7.73 -16.34 -8.04
N GLY A 159 -8.83 -15.99 -7.37
CA GLY A 159 -9.06 -16.30 -5.96
C GLY A 159 -8.34 -15.39 -4.97
N TYR A 160 -7.93 -14.17 -5.40
CA TYR A 160 -7.27 -13.16 -4.57
C TYR A 160 -8.22 -12.04 -4.11
N ASP A 161 -9.50 -12.32 -4.00
CA ASP A 161 -10.53 -11.39 -3.54
C ASP A 161 -10.74 -11.40 -2.02
N SER A 162 -9.95 -12.20 -1.30
CA SER A 162 -9.94 -12.27 0.17
C SER A 162 -8.52 -12.29 0.73
N GLY A 163 -8.37 -11.85 1.97
CA GLY A 163 -7.07 -11.81 2.64
C GLY A 163 -6.45 -13.17 2.93
N LYS A 164 -7.23 -14.26 2.88
CA LYS A 164 -6.69 -15.61 3.10
C LYS A 164 -5.63 -15.97 2.06
N GLN A 165 -5.93 -15.80 0.77
CA GLN A 165 -5.01 -16.12 -0.33
C GLN A 165 -3.78 -15.21 -0.30
N TRP A 166 -3.96 -13.92 0.01
CA TRP A 166 -2.84 -13.01 0.18
C TRP A 166 -1.91 -13.41 1.32
N ARG A 167 -2.47 -13.85 2.46
CA ARG A 167 -1.67 -14.36 3.58
C ARG A 167 -0.87 -15.61 3.20
N GLU A 168 -1.49 -16.55 2.51
CA GLU A 168 -0.83 -17.77 2.03
C GLU A 168 0.29 -17.44 1.04
N LEU A 169 0.02 -16.59 0.05
CA LEU A 169 1.01 -16.14 -0.93
C LEU A 169 2.22 -15.49 -0.23
N LEU A 170 1.99 -14.46 0.59
CA LEU A 170 3.09 -13.71 1.20
C LEU A 170 3.93 -14.58 2.14
N ARG A 171 3.32 -15.47 2.90
CA ARG A 171 4.04 -16.45 3.74
C ARG A 171 4.92 -17.38 2.91
N SER A 172 4.44 -17.81 1.74
CA SER A 172 5.25 -18.63 0.80
C SER A 172 6.42 -17.85 0.19
N LYS A 173 6.37 -16.50 0.20
CA LYS A 173 7.39 -15.61 -0.37
C LYS A 173 8.43 -15.11 0.63
N ARG A 174 8.44 -15.62 1.85
CA ARG A 174 9.42 -15.25 2.87
C ARG A 174 10.88 -15.39 2.37
N ALA A 175 11.20 -16.49 1.70
CA ALA A 175 12.54 -16.73 1.14
C ALA A 175 12.87 -15.72 0.02
N MET A 176 11.89 -15.33 -0.79
CA MET A 176 12.03 -14.30 -1.82
C MET A 176 12.39 -12.95 -1.18
N LEU A 177 11.64 -12.51 -0.15
CA LEU A 177 11.92 -11.27 0.58
C LEU A 177 13.34 -11.29 1.16
N SER A 178 13.71 -12.35 1.89
CA SER A 178 15.05 -12.52 2.45
C SER A 178 16.14 -12.38 1.38
N LYS A 179 16.01 -13.11 0.26
CA LYS A 179 16.99 -13.13 -0.82
C LYS A 179 17.19 -11.77 -1.47
N TYR A 180 16.10 -11.16 -1.97
CA TYR A 180 16.20 -9.93 -2.76
C TYR A 180 16.46 -8.70 -1.91
N MET A 181 16.00 -8.67 -0.67
CA MET A 181 16.26 -7.57 0.26
C MET A 181 17.57 -7.71 1.03
N LYS A 182 18.32 -8.81 0.81
CA LYS A 182 19.59 -9.10 1.49
C LYS A 182 19.45 -9.05 3.01
N ILE A 183 18.40 -9.68 3.52
CA ILE A 183 18.13 -9.86 4.95
C ILE A 183 18.27 -11.35 5.28
N ASN A 184 19.07 -11.69 6.30
CA ASN A 184 19.10 -13.07 6.75
C ASN A 184 17.71 -13.52 7.22
N SER A 185 17.31 -14.74 6.84
CA SER A 185 15.96 -15.25 7.10
C SER A 185 15.56 -15.17 8.58
N GLU A 186 16.47 -15.39 9.51
CA GLU A 186 16.24 -15.28 10.96
C GLU A 186 15.97 -13.82 11.42
N ASN A 187 16.57 -12.84 10.71
CA ASN A 187 16.44 -11.42 11.00
C ASN A 187 15.26 -10.76 10.30
N LEU A 188 14.68 -11.43 9.29
CA LEU A 188 13.59 -10.86 8.50
C LEU A 188 12.36 -10.58 9.37
N ARG A 189 11.90 -9.35 9.35
CA ARG A 189 10.65 -8.86 9.92
C ARG A 189 9.77 -8.35 8.79
N TRP A 190 8.54 -8.83 8.73
CA TRP A 190 7.56 -8.33 7.77
C TRP A 190 6.17 -8.36 8.37
N TYR A 191 5.39 -7.35 8.03
CA TYR A 191 4.01 -7.20 8.43
C TYR A 191 3.21 -6.76 7.22
N ALA A 192 2.00 -7.27 7.06
CA ALA A 192 1.14 -6.90 5.95
C ALA A 192 -0.30 -6.73 6.38
N ALA A 193 -1.06 -5.98 5.57
CA ALA A 193 -2.50 -5.80 5.73
C ALA A 193 -3.17 -5.84 4.36
N PHE A 194 -4.24 -6.62 4.25
CA PHE A 194 -5.05 -6.70 3.04
C PHE A 194 -6.20 -5.70 3.10
N HIS A 195 -6.33 -4.92 2.04
CA HIS A 195 -7.37 -3.92 1.87
C HIS A 195 -8.32 -4.35 0.74
N ASN A 196 -9.56 -4.64 1.12
CA ASN A 196 -10.57 -5.08 0.17
C ASN A 196 -11.31 -3.87 -0.43
N GLU A 197 -10.58 -3.09 -1.25
CA GLU A 197 -11.18 -1.97 -1.95
C GLU A 197 -12.09 -2.42 -3.10
N SER A 198 -13.11 -1.61 -3.42
CA SER A 198 -14.16 -1.99 -4.37
C SER A 198 -13.64 -2.31 -5.77
N HIS A 199 -12.65 -1.55 -6.26
CA HIS A 199 -12.14 -1.68 -7.62
C HIS A 199 -10.83 -2.47 -7.70
N HIS A 200 -9.89 -2.23 -6.80
CA HIS A 200 -8.57 -2.83 -6.83
C HIS A 200 -8.13 -3.31 -5.44
N PRO A 201 -8.44 -4.59 -5.10
CA PRO A 201 -7.95 -5.16 -3.86
C PRO A 201 -6.43 -5.19 -3.85
N HIS A 202 -5.84 -4.82 -2.70
CA HIS A 202 -4.40 -4.73 -2.59
C HIS A 202 -3.91 -5.06 -1.18
N VAL A 203 -2.63 -5.36 -1.09
CA VAL A 203 -1.96 -5.63 0.18
C VAL A 203 -0.80 -4.66 0.36
N HIS A 204 -0.76 -4.02 1.52
CA HIS A 204 0.41 -3.27 1.98
C HIS A 204 1.33 -4.22 2.76
N ILE A 205 2.63 -4.08 2.52
CA ILE A 205 3.65 -4.89 3.17
C ILE A 205 4.74 -3.96 3.69
N MET A 206 5.09 -4.08 4.95
CA MET A 206 6.24 -3.43 5.57
C MET A 206 7.30 -4.47 5.86
N VAL A 207 8.53 -4.23 5.43
CA VAL A 207 9.65 -5.17 5.57
C VAL A 207 10.88 -4.46 6.09
N PHE A 208 11.54 -5.05 7.09
CA PHE A 208 12.81 -4.58 7.65
C PHE A 208 13.58 -5.74 8.28
N SER A 209 14.78 -5.49 8.78
CA SER A 209 15.59 -6.49 9.48
C SER A 209 15.56 -6.28 11.00
N ALA A 210 15.82 -7.31 11.76
CA ALA A 210 16.15 -7.18 13.19
C ALA A 210 17.56 -6.57 13.41
N LYS A 211 18.34 -6.35 12.34
CA LYS A 211 19.68 -5.74 12.36
C LYS A 211 19.74 -4.54 11.42
N ASP A 212 20.30 -3.44 11.90
CA ASP A 212 20.32 -2.16 11.16
C ASP A 212 21.17 -2.16 9.88
N ASN A 213 22.07 -3.12 9.72
CA ASN A 213 22.99 -3.21 8.58
C ASN A 213 22.53 -4.18 7.47
N GLU A 214 21.29 -4.58 7.46
CA GLU A 214 20.65 -5.41 6.44
C GLU A 214 19.50 -4.64 5.75
N GLY A 215 18.92 -5.19 4.70
CA GLY A 215 17.73 -4.62 4.06
C GLY A 215 18.04 -3.68 2.90
N TYR A 216 19.08 -3.96 2.13
CA TYR A 216 19.46 -3.17 0.95
C TYR A 216 18.78 -3.71 -0.31
N LEU A 217 17.83 -2.96 -0.82
CA LEU A 217 17.07 -3.30 -2.01
C LEU A 217 17.54 -2.45 -3.22
N THR A 218 17.66 -3.09 -4.37
CA THR A 218 18.07 -2.45 -5.63
C THR A 218 16.93 -2.53 -6.65
N GLU A 219 16.93 -1.64 -7.66
CA GLU A 219 15.92 -1.68 -8.72
C GLU A 219 15.84 -3.02 -9.45
N PRO A 220 16.95 -3.67 -9.85
CA PRO A 220 16.87 -5.02 -10.43
C PRO A 220 16.23 -6.05 -9.49
N ALA A 221 16.45 -5.94 -8.18
CA ALA A 221 15.83 -6.82 -7.21
C ALA A 221 14.31 -6.55 -7.08
N ILE A 222 13.89 -5.29 -7.15
CA ILE A 222 12.45 -4.91 -7.18
C ILE A 222 11.76 -5.54 -8.40
N GLU A 223 12.37 -5.43 -9.58
CA GLU A 223 11.82 -6.04 -10.81
C GLU A 223 11.77 -7.57 -10.72
N ALA A 224 12.78 -8.21 -10.13
CA ALA A 224 12.79 -9.65 -9.91
C ALA A 224 11.69 -10.08 -8.92
N MET A 225 11.47 -9.32 -7.84
CA MET A 225 10.36 -9.56 -6.89
C MET A 225 9.00 -9.42 -7.59
N ARG A 226 8.81 -8.37 -8.39
CA ARG A 226 7.60 -8.16 -9.18
C ARG A 226 7.32 -9.34 -10.11
N SER A 227 8.34 -9.77 -10.86
CA SER A 227 8.25 -10.91 -11.77
C SER A 227 7.90 -12.20 -11.03
N GLU A 228 8.55 -12.49 -9.91
CA GLU A 228 8.28 -13.70 -9.13
C GLU A 228 6.89 -13.71 -8.50
N LEU A 229 6.39 -12.56 -8.04
CA LEU A 229 5.01 -12.42 -7.56
C LEU A 229 4.00 -12.63 -8.70
N ALA A 230 4.23 -12.01 -9.86
CA ALA A 230 3.35 -12.14 -11.01
C ALA A 230 3.24 -13.58 -11.54
N HIS A 231 4.30 -14.39 -11.43
CA HIS A 231 4.27 -15.81 -11.79
C HIS A 231 3.59 -16.69 -10.73
N SER A 232 3.38 -16.18 -9.52
CA SER A 232 2.80 -16.93 -8.41
C SER A 232 1.30 -16.67 -8.23
N ILE A 233 0.79 -15.61 -8.85
CA ILE A 233 -0.61 -15.22 -8.94
C ILE A 233 -1.22 -15.71 -10.26
#